data_c8a05db8ba0cf53e44b4ef500e862271
#
_entry.id   c8a05db8ba0cf53e44b4ef500e862271
#
_cell.length_a   1.000
_cell.length_b   1.000
_cell.length_c   1.000
_cell.angle_alpha   90.00
_cell.angle_beta   90.00
_cell.angle_gamma   90.00
#
_symmetry.space_group_name_H-M   'P 1'
#
loop_
_entity.id
_entity.type
_entity.pdbx_description
1 polymer ?
#
loop_
_entity_poly.entity_id
_entity_poly.type
_entity_poly.pdbx_seq_one_letter_code
_entity_poly.pdbx_strand_id
1 'polypeptide(L)'
;MLGVMIDCSRNAVMKPKAVKQFADIIKAMGYDTLMLYTEDTYEVDGQPLFGCMRGKYTKKELREIDEYCTEIGIELVPCIQTLAHLNCMFKWSEYAGINDCDDIMFVEDEKTYKLIESMISCVSQSFLSKKIHIGMDEAYNVGMGKY
;
A
#
# COMPACT_ATOMS: atom_id res chain seq x y z
N MET A 1 -4.64 -19.39 -8.39
CA MET A 1 -3.97 -18.31 -7.65
C MET A 1 -3.62 -18.81 -6.27
N LEU A 2 -2.34 -18.92 -5.98
CA LEU A 2 -1.80 -19.25 -4.66
C LEU A 2 -0.82 -18.14 -4.30
N GLY A 3 -1.14 -17.32 -3.29
CA GLY A 3 -0.40 -16.09 -3.00
C GLY A 3 0.15 -16.02 -1.60
N VAL A 4 1.14 -15.15 -1.44
CA VAL A 4 1.70 -14.74 -0.14
C VAL A 4 1.57 -13.23 -0.01
N MET A 5 1.20 -12.75 1.17
CA MET A 5 1.22 -11.33 1.52
C MET A 5 2.32 -11.09 2.55
N ILE A 6 3.14 -10.06 2.30
CA ILE A 6 4.18 -9.61 3.24
C ILE A 6 3.77 -8.26 3.80
N ASP A 7 3.78 -8.13 5.12
CA ASP A 7 3.56 -6.86 5.80
C ASP A 7 4.83 -5.98 5.70
N CYS A 8 4.71 -4.86 5.00
CA CYS A 8 5.73 -3.83 4.84
C CYS A 8 5.37 -2.53 5.59
N SER A 9 4.39 -2.57 6.50
CA SER A 9 3.86 -1.37 7.15
C SER A 9 4.24 -1.28 8.63
N ARG A 10 4.24 -2.38 9.37
CA ARG A 10 4.34 -2.33 10.84
C ARG A 10 5.75 -2.29 11.38
N ASN A 11 6.65 -3.06 10.80
CA ASN A 11 8.01 -3.19 11.33
C ASN A 11 9.06 -2.56 10.41
N ALA A 12 9.16 -3.05 9.18
CA ALA A 12 10.13 -2.55 8.20
C ALA A 12 9.64 -2.74 6.77
N VAL A 13 10.06 -1.82 5.90
CA VAL A 13 9.92 -1.97 4.46
C VAL A 13 11.09 -2.81 3.97
N MET A 14 10.82 -3.95 3.31
CA MET A 14 11.85 -4.79 2.73
C MET A 14 12.56 -4.05 1.60
N LYS A 15 13.89 -4.13 1.55
CA LYS A 15 14.64 -3.60 0.42
C LYS A 15 14.24 -4.31 -0.88
N PRO A 16 14.19 -3.63 -2.04
CA PRO A 16 13.81 -4.25 -3.32
C PRO A 16 14.55 -5.56 -3.62
N LYS A 17 15.86 -5.61 -3.33
CA LYS A 17 16.66 -6.85 -3.48
C LYS A 17 16.11 -7.99 -2.61
N ALA A 18 15.69 -7.72 -1.39
CA ALA A 18 15.15 -8.75 -0.50
C ALA A 18 13.79 -9.25 -0.96
N VAL A 19 12.95 -8.36 -1.51
CA VAL A 19 11.66 -8.74 -2.11
C VAL A 19 11.88 -9.67 -3.30
N LYS A 20 12.83 -9.37 -4.18
CA LYS A 20 13.18 -10.21 -5.33
C LYS A 20 13.66 -11.60 -4.88
N GLN A 21 14.55 -11.67 -3.89
CA GLN A 21 15.00 -12.95 -3.32
C GLN A 21 13.85 -13.76 -2.69
N PHE A 22 12.92 -13.08 -2.04
CA PHE A 22 11.74 -13.74 -1.48
C PHE A 22 10.81 -14.24 -2.58
N ALA A 23 10.65 -13.48 -3.66
CA ALA A 23 9.89 -13.92 -4.84
C ALA A 23 10.45 -15.22 -5.44
N ASP A 24 11.78 -15.36 -5.53
CA ASP A 24 12.43 -16.60 -5.97
C ASP A 24 12.06 -17.80 -5.07
N ILE A 25 12.07 -17.58 -3.76
CA ILE A 25 11.74 -18.62 -2.78
C ILE A 25 10.30 -19.08 -2.94
N ILE A 26 9.34 -18.15 -2.96
CA ILE A 26 7.92 -18.50 -3.07
C ILE A 26 7.61 -19.11 -4.44
N LYS A 27 8.31 -18.67 -5.50
CA LYS A 27 8.17 -19.30 -6.81
C LYS A 27 8.62 -20.76 -6.79
N ALA A 28 9.76 -21.06 -6.17
CA ALA A 28 10.22 -22.44 -5.99
C ALA A 28 9.27 -23.29 -5.15
N MET A 29 8.48 -22.68 -4.27
CA MET A 29 7.44 -23.33 -3.47
C MET A 29 6.11 -23.51 -4.24
N GLY A 30 6.01 -23.02 -5.47
CA GLY A 30 4.81 -23.16 -6.32
C GLY A 30 3.78 -22.04 -6.18
N TYR A 31 4.14 -20.93 -5.55
CA TYR A 31 3.28 -19.74 -5.51
C TYR A 31 3.31 -18.99 -6.85
N ASP A 32 2.24 -18.30 -7.16
CA ASP A 32 2.06 -17.52 -8.39
C ASP A 32 1.75 -16.03 -8.13
N THR A 33 1.54 -15.65 -6.88
CA THR A 33 1.12 -14.29 -6.51
C THR A 33 1.88 -13.81 -5.27
N LEU A 34 2.35 -12.57 -5.30
CA LEU A 34 2.93 -11.85 -4.16
C LEU A 34 2.15 -10.55 -3.94
N MET A 35 1.83 -10.25 -2.69
CA MET A 35 1.30 -8.96 -2.27
C MET A 35 2.25 -8.30 -1.27
N LEU A 36 2.54 -7.02 -1.47
CA LEU A 36 3.21 -6.19 -0.50
C LEU A 36 2.13 -5.37 0.21
N TYR A 37 1.83 -5.73 1.45
CA TYR A 37 0.89 -4.97 2.27
C TYR A 37 1.55 -3.67 2.70
N THR A 38 1.02 -2.57 2.20
CA THR A 38 1.51 -1.22 2.48
C THR A 38 0.36 -0.37 3.00
N GLU A 39 0.57 0.33 4.08
CA GLU A 39 -0.35 1.34 4.59
C GLU A 39 -0.03 2.68 3.92
N ASP A 40 1.03 3.33 4.41
CA ASP A 40 1.58 4.56 3.84
C ASP A 40 3.01 4.38 3.29
N THR A 41 3.50 3.14 3.17
CA THR A 41 4.90 2.86 2.86
C THR A 41 5.20 2.77 1.35
N TYR A 42 4.59 3.62 0.56
CA TYR A 42 4.87 3.82 -0.86
C TYR A 42 4.70 5.29 -1.25
N GLU A 43 5.27 5.67 -2.39
CA GLU A 43 5.22 7.04 -2.90
C GLU A 43 3.85 7.33 -3.49
N VAL A 44 3.28 8.51 -3.13
CA VAL A 44 2.05 9.05 -3.71
C VAL A 44 2.33 10.46 -4.20
N ASP A 45 2.00 10.75 -5.46
CA ASP A 45 2.24 12.03 -6.09
C ASP A 45 1.52 13.16 -5.36
N GLY A 46 2.22 14.26 -5.12
CA GLY A 46 1.69 15.41 -4.41
C GLY A 46 1.53 15.22 -2.89
N GLN A 47 1.95 14.07 -2.33
CA GLN A 47 1.79 13.73 -0.92
C GLN A 47 3.16 13.49 -0.24
N PRO A 48 3.97 14.52 -0.01
CA PRO A 48 5.34 14.35 0.51
C PRO A 48 5.39 13.73 1.91
N LEU A 49 4.37 13.97 2.74
CA LEU A 49 4.28 13.44 4.09
C LEU A 49 3.72 12.02 4.17
N PHE A 50 3.12 11.52 3.09
CA PHE A 50 2.67 10.13 3.01
C PHE A 50 3.88 9.19 3.06
N GLY A 51 3.93 8.33 4.08
CA GLY A 51 5.06 7.43 4.35
C GLY A 51 6.37 8.15 4.68
N CYS A 52 6.32 9.41 5.09
CA CYS A 52 7.51 10.16 5.52
C CYS A 52 8.16 9.47 6.72
N MET A 53 9.48 9.31 6.68
CA MET A 53 10.30 8.62 7.69
C MET A 53 9.99 7.11 7.89
N ARG A 54 9.28 6.50 6.97
CA ARG A 54 8.86 5.09 7.06
C ARG A 54 9.65 4.13 6.13
N GLY A 55 10.60 4.63 5.34
CA GLY A 55 11.33 3.81 4.39
C GLY A 55 10.47 3.36 3.20
N LYS A 56 9.55 4.19 2.75
CA LYS A 56 8.61 3.93 1.66
C LYS A 56 9.27 3.57 0.33
N TYR A 57 8.62 2.72 -0.45
CA TYR A 57 9.00 2.43 -1.82
C TYR A 57 8.75 3.63 -2.74
N THR A 58 9.71 3.92 -3.61
CA THR A 58 9.49 4.80 -4.75
C THR A 58 8.71 4.07 -5.86
N LYS A 59 8.04 4.81 -6.74
CA LYS A 59 7.38 4.24 -7.93
C LYS A 59 8.37 3.44 -8.80
N LYS A 60 9.62 3.91 -8.89
CA LYS A 60 10.68 3.21 -9.62
C LYS A 60 11.01 1.86 -8.99
N GLU A 61 11.19 1.81 -7.67
CA GLU A 61 11.48 0.56 -6.96
C GLU A 61 10.34 -0.45 -7.08
N LEU A 62 9.09 0.00 -6.97
CA LEU A 62 7.91 -0.85 -7.18
C LEU A 62 7.89 -1.43 -8.60
N ARG A 63 8.18 -0.60 -9.61
CA ARG A 63 8.26 -1.04 -11.00
C ARG A 63 9.36 -2.08 -11.20
N GLU A 64 10.56 -1.85 -10.65
CA GLU A 64 11.68 -2.80 -10.74
C GLU A 64 11.39 -4.15 -10.06
N ILE A 65 10.63 -4.14 -8.96
CA ILE A 65 10.20 -5.37 -8.29
C ILE A 65 9.17 -6.10 -9.14
N ASP A 66 8.21 -5.37 -9.69
CA ASP A 66 7.11 -5.94 -10.46
C ASP A 66 7.58 -6.56 -11.79
N GLU A 67 8.47 -5.87 -12.50
CA GLU A 67 9.11 -6.39 -13.71
C GLU A 67 9.85 -7.70 -13.41
N TYR A 68 10.64 -7.74 -12.33
CA TYR A 68 11.32 -8.95 -11.90
C TYR A 68 10.35 -10.09 -11.54
N CYS A 69 9.32 -9.81 -10.76
CA CYS A 69 8.29 -10.79 -10.41
C CYS A 69 7.62 -11.36 -11.66
N THR A 70 7.29 -10.50 -12.62
CA THR A 70 6.70 -10.89 -13.91
C THR A 70 7.63 -11.82 -14.69
N GLU A 71 8.94 -11.52 -14.78
CA GLU A 71 9.95 -12.34 -15.46
C GLU A 71 10.00 -13.77 -14.91
N ILE A 72 9.89 -13.94 -13.60
CA ILE A 72 9.90 -15.25 -12.95
C ILE A 72 8.52 -15.91 -12.86
N GLY A 73 7.47 -15.26 -13.38
CA GLY A 73 6.09 -15.76 -13.40
C GLY A 73 5.38 -15.68 -12.04
N ILE A 74 5.63 -14.61 -11.28
CA ILE A 74 4.89 -14.18 -10.09
C ILE A 74 4.09 -12.92 -10.45
N GLU A 75 2.79 -12.88 -10.19
CA GLU A 75 2.01 -11.66 -10.27
C GLU A 75 2.19 -10.85 -8.99
N LEU A 76 2.76 -9.64 -9.09
CA LEU A 76 2.84 -8.72 -7.96
C LEU A 76 1.56 -7.87 -7.93
N VAL A 77 0.74 -8.06 -6.89
CA VAL A 77 -0.52 -7.33 -6.72
C VAL A 77 -0.34 -6.27 -5.64
N PRO A 78 -0.60 -4.98 -5.94
CA PRO A 78 -0.56 -3.94 -4.92
C PRO A 78 -1.61 -4.17 -3.85
N CYS A 79 -1.24 -4.00 -2.59
CA CYS A 79 -2.13 -4.11 -1.44
C CYS A 79 -2.00 -2.84 -0.59
N ILE A 80 -2.90 -1.89 -0.79
CA ILE A 80 -2.95 -0.60 -0.11
C ILE A 80 -4.08 -0.55 0.91
N GLN A 81 -4.15 0.52 1.69
CA GLN A 81 -5.23 0.77 2.64
C GLN A 81 -5.97 2.06 2.27
N THR A 82 -7.30 2.01 2.12
CA THR A 82 -8.12 3.15 1.69
C THR A 82 -9.22 3.53 2.69
N LEU A 83 -9.23 2.95 3.88
CA LEU A 83 -10.20 3.26 4.92
C LEU A 83 -9.57 3.34 6.32
N ALA A 84 -8.90 2.27 6.75
CA ALA A 84 -8.30 2.13 8.08
C ALA A 84 -6.79 1.86 8.00
N HIS A 85 -6.15 1.55 9.14
CA HIS A 85 -4.71 1.27 9.26
C HIS A 85 -3.78 2.41 8.84
N LEU A 86 -4.24 3.66 8.93
CA LEU A 86 -3.51 4.85 8.47
C LEU A 86 -2.96 5.72 9.62
N ASN A 87 -2.78 5.13 10.80
CA ASN A 87 -2.22 5.81 11.97
C ASN A 87 -0.94 6.60 11.67
N CYS A 88 -0.05 6.04 10.85
CA CYS A 88 1.22 6.67 10.55
C CYS A 88 1.07 7.87 9.64
N MET A 89 0.11 7.87 8.74
CA MET A 89 -0.26 9.01 7.92
C MET A 89 -0.91 10.11 8.79
N PHE A 90 -1.83 9.76 9.67
CA PHE A 90 -2.58 10.70 10.51
C PHE A 90 -1.75 11.38 11.62
N LYS A 91 -0.51 10.99 11.81
CA LYS A 91 0.45 11.75 12.65
C LYS A 91 0.76 13.13 12.10
N TRP A 92 0.56 13.35 10.80
CA TRP A 92 0.83 14.60 10.14
C TRP A 92 -0.42 15.46 10.11
N SER A 93 -0.31 16.70 10.60
CA SER A 93 -1.42 17.66 10.67
C SER A 93 -2.07 17.97 9.33
N GLU A 94 -1.36 17.76 8.22
CA GLU A 94 -1.86 17.92 6.86
C GLU A 94 -3.08 17.02 6.58
N TYR A 95 -3.10 15.82 7.18
CA TYR A 95 -4.19 14.86 7.03
C TYR A 95 -5.28 14.95 8.10
N ALA A 96 -5.15 15.86 9.09
CA ALA A 96 -6.13 15.97 10.18
C ALA A 96 -7.57 16.26 9.70
N GLY A 97 -7.70 16.95 8.56
CA GLY A 97 -9.02 17.27 7.98
C GLY A 97 -9.78 16.05 7.46
N ILE A 98 -9.06 15.03 7.01
CA ILE A 98 -9.62 13.79 6.44
C ILE A 98 -9.54 12.60 7.41
N ASN A 99 -9.14 12.83 8.65
CA ASN A 99 -9.21 11.84 9.71
C ASN A 99 -10.58 11.88 10.38
N ASP A 100 -11.28 10.77 10.45
CA ASP A 100 -12.54 10.62 11.19
C ASP A 100 -12.25 10.43 12.67
N CYS A 101 -11.64 9.32 13.01
CA CYS A 101 -11.15 8.99 14.35
C CYS A 101 -10.01 7.98 14.23
N ASP A 102 -9.10 7.97 15.17
CA ASP A 102 -7.94 7.06 15.23
C ASP A 102 -7.23 6.92 13.87
N ASP A 103 -7.34 5.76 13.24
CA ASP A 103 -6.73 5.40 11.97
C ASP A 103 -7.70 5.41 10.77
N ILE A 104 -8.93 5.90 10.99
CA ILE A 104 -10.03 5.86 10.01
C ILE A 104 -10.09 7.14 9.18
N MET A 105 -10.23 6.99 7.87
CA MET A 105 -10.52 8.09 6.95
C MET A 105 -11.96 8.59 7.10
N PHE A 106 -12.14 9.89 6.99
CA PHE A 106 -13.48 10.51 6.97
C PHE A 106 -14.11 10.34 5.58
N VAL A 107 -15.11 9.45 5.49
CA VAL A 107 -15.68 8.97 4.22
C VAL A 107 -16.56 9.98 3.48
N GLU A 108 -17.02 11.05 4.10
CA GLU A 108 -17.88 12.06 3.46
C GLU A 108 -17.13 13.29 2.93
N ASP A 109 -15.79 13.31 3.00
CA ASP A 109 -14.98 14.45 2.55
C ASP A 109 -14.39 14.22 1.17
N GLU A 110 -14.59 15.16 0.24
CA GLU A 110 -14.01 15.12 -1.12
C GLU A 110 -12.47 15.00 -1.10
N LYS A 111 -11.81 15.54 -0.09
CA LYS A 111 -10.34 15.45 0.03
C LYS A 111 -9.90 14.01 0.29
N THR A 112 -10.69 13.23 1.02
CA THR A 112 -10.47 11.80 1.21
C THR A 112 -10.46 11.08 -0.14
N TYR A 113 -11.46 11.32 -0.98
CA TYR A 113 -11.54 10.69 -2.29
C TYR A 113 -10.45 11.16 -3.25
N LYS A 114 -10.04 12.43 -3.19
CA LYS A 114 -8.88 12.93 -3.95
C LYS A 114 -7.57 12.25 -3.55
N LEU A 115 -7.38 12.00 -2.25
CA LEU A 115 -6.22 11.24 -1.78
C LEU A 115 -6.28 9.80 -2.27
N ILE A 116 -7.43 9.12 -2.12
CA ILE A 116 -7.62 7.74 -2.61
C ILE A 116 -7.37 7.65 -4.13
N GLU A 117 -7.87 8.60 -4.90
CA GLU A 117 -7.61 8.69 -6.35
C GLU A 117 -6.11 8.77 -6.64
N SER A 118 -5.38 9.63 -5.91
CA SER A 118 -3.92 9.75 -6.04
C SER A 118 -3.21 8.44 -5.68
N MET A 119 -3.63 7.77 -4.60
CA MET A 119 -3.09 6.49 -4.17
C MET A 119 -3.29 5.41 -5.24
N ILE A 120 -4.52 5.25 -5.75
CA ILE A 120 -4.85 4.27 -6.79
C ILE A 120 -4.10 4.59 -8.09
N SER A 121 -4.04 5.87 -8.48
CA SER A 121 -3.32 6.31 -9.67
C SER A 121 -1.83 5.94 -9.59
N CYS A 122 -1.18 6.20 -8.46
CA CYS A 122 0.23 5.87 -8.26
C CYS A 122 0.51 4.36 -8.38
N VAL A 123 -0.29 3.52 -7.74
CA VAL A 123 -0.09 2.06 -7.83
C VAL A 123 -0.43 1.54 -9.22
N SER A 124 -1.47 2.05 -9.86
CA SER A 124 -1.83 1.68 -11.23
C SER A 124 -0.74 2.00 -12.25
N GLN A 125 0.04 3.06 -12.01
CA GLN A 125 1.19 3.43 -12.83
C GLN A 125 2.45 2.63 -12.50
N SER A 126 2.54 2.07 -11.30
CA SER A 126 3.73 1.39 -10.79
C SER A 126 3.70 -0.12 -11.00
N PHE A 127 2.53 -0.73 -11.17
CA PHE A 127 2.35 -2.17 -11.28
C PHE A 127 1.78 -2.57 -12.65
N LEU A 128 2.17 -3.76 -13.12
CA LEU A 128 1.66 -4.38 -14.35
C LEU A 128 0.35 -5.14 -14.11
N SER A 129 0.14 -5.62 -12.89
CA SER A 129 -1.10 -6.31 -12.50
C SER A 129 -2.33 -5.43 -12.76
N LYS A 130 -3.42 -6.06 -13.19
CA LYS A 130 -4.73 -5.42 -13.34
C LYS A 130 -5.59 -5.56 -12.09
N LYS A 131 -5.05 -6.14 -11.03
CA LYS A 131 -5.69 -6.29 -9.73
C LYS A 131 -5.10 -5.31 -8.75
N ILE A 132 -5.91 -4.88 -7.81
CA ILE A 132 -5.51 -4.08 -6.66
C ILE A 132 -6.31 -4.55 -5.44
N HIS A 133 -5.63 -4.72 -4.32
CA HIS A 133 -6.26 -4.90 -3.02
C HIS A 133 -6.35 -3.53 -2.37
N ILE A 134 -7.56 -3.00 -2.21
CA ILE A 134 -7.78 -1.62 -1.74
C ILE A 134 -7.76 -1.49 -0.22
N GLY A 135 -7.79 -2.59 0.53
CA GLY A 135 -7.70 -2.63 1.98
C GLY A 135 -8.79 -1.81 2.69
N MET A 136 -9.80 -2.47 3.19
CA MET A 136 -10.87 -1.87 4.00
C MET A 136 -11.18 -2.74 5.21
N ASP A 137 -10.20 -3.54 5.60
CA ASP A 137 -10.27 -4.49 6.68
C ASP A 137 -10.11 -3.81 8.04
N GLU A 138 -10.64 -4.44 9.06
CA GLU A 138 -10.49 -4.08 10.48
C GLU A 138 -10.83 -2.62 10.83
N ALA A 139 -11.72 -1.98 10.09
CA ALA A 139 -12.15 -0.61 10.33
C ALA A 139 -13.16 -0.55 11.50
N TYR A 140 -12.73 -0.97 12.68
CA TYR A 140 -13.60 -1.16 13.86
C TYR A 140 -14.25 0.12 14.36
N ASN A 141 -13.62 1.27 14.13
CA ASN A 141 -14.07 2.57 14.63
C ASN A 141 -14.91 3.37 13.61
N VAL A 142 -15.28 2.76 12.48
CA VAL A 142 -16.17 3.43 11.51
C VAL A 142 -17.50 3.80 12.17
N GLY A 143 -17.89 5.07 12.02
CA GLY A 143 -19.11 5.61 12.63
C GLY A 143 -18.96 6.03 14.10
N MET A 144 -17.74 5.98 14.66
CA MET A 144 -17.47 6.42 16.03
C MET A 144 -16.86 7.83 16.11
N GLY A 145 -16.56 8.45 14.97
CA GLY A 145 -15.97 9.77 14.87
C GLY A 145 -16.94 10.85 14.41
N LYS A 146 -16.57 11.54 13.32
CA LYS A 146 -17.38 12.62 12.71
C LYS A 146 -18.49 12.09 11.80
N TYR A 147 -18.30 10.88 11.28
CA TYR A 147 -19.26 10.20 10.40
C TYR A 147 -20.38 9.54 11.16
#